data_46a724a0759bd983835ab8258fd85b3d
#
_entry.id   46a724a0759bd983835ab8258fd85b3d
#
_cell.length_a   1.000
_cell.length_b   1.000
_cell.length_c   1.000
_cell.angle_alpha   90.00
_cell.angle_beta   90.00
_cell.angle_gamma   90.00
#
_symmetry.space_group_name_H-M   'P 1'
#
loop_
_entity.id
_entity.type
_entity.pdbx_description
1 polymer ?
#
loop_
_entity_poly.entity_id
_entity_poly.type
_entity_poly.pdbx_seq_one_letter_code
_entity_poly.pdbx_strand_id
1 'polypeptide(L)'
;MLTADQVRAAAQQAKVEPNSIVIKQLAAPEPVDIRLDEDVYRYPASMIKTPLAVATFALVESGDLKLEDYFAVTESNMTANDLPSPLRPGYRASLHELIELMITRSDNVATNMLFDICGRERATHIVQERFGLTQTAFYRKLSGSEPLIVDPGWDRVHRNIHNAGDAAKLFELIANDGVPYPALMRETLFAQQFNDKLNGGLRPGDRFAHKTGDTDEVTHDGGILYLPDGPSYVIVVYTSLESSPQNNARFGPFMRAIRDAL
;
A
#
# COMPACT_ATOMS: atom_id res chain seq x y z
N MET A 1 -0.38 15.45 -23.58
CA MET A 1 -0.54 14.09 -22.98
C MET A 1 0.79 13.73 -22.34
N LEU A 2 0.81 13.33 -21.09
CA LEU A 2 2.02 12.92 -20.34
C LEU A 2 2.71 11.74 -21.05
N THR A 3 4.04 11.77 -21.14
CA THR A 3 4.86 10.75 -21.81
C THR A 3 5.82 10.07 -20.83
N ALA A 4 6.30 8.87 -21.18
CA ALA A 4 7.28 8.14 -20.35
C ALA A 4 8.58 8.93 -20.15
N ASP A 5 9.04 9.68 -21.18
CA ASP A 5 10.25 10.50 -21.06
C ASP A 5 10.07 11.69 -20.11
N GLN A 6 8.89 12.30 -20.09
CA GLN A 6 8.56 13.35 -19.10
C GLN A 6 8.56 12.78 -17.68
N VAL A 7 8.02 11.56 -17.48
CA VAL A 7 8.02 10.91 -16.16
C VAL A 7 9.46 10.58 -15.72
N ARG A 8 10.30 10.05 -16.63
CA ARG A 8 11.73 9.81 -16.33
C ARG A 8 12.46 11.11 -15.98
N ALA A 9 12.24 12.17 -16.75
CA ALA A 9 12.86 13.47 -16.48
C ALA A 9 12.42 14.02 -15.11
N ALA A 10 11.14 13.92 -14.76
CA ALA A 10 10.62 14.33 -13.46
C ALA A 10 11.24 13.51 -12.32
N ALA A 11 11.36 12.19 -12.48
CA ALA A 11 11.97 11.30 -11.50
C ALA A 11 13.46 11.63 -11.28
N GLN A 12 14.20 11.87 -12.35
CA GLN A 12 15.60 12.27 -12.29
C GLN A 12 15.78 13.63 -11.62
N GLN A 13 14.97 14.62 -11.98
CA GLN A 13 15.02 15.95 -11.39
C GLN A 13 14.70 15.93 -9.91
N ALA A 14 13.70 15.15 -9.49
CA ALA A 14 13.32 14.97 -8.10
C ALA A 14 14.25 14.01 -7.33
N LYS A 15 15.14 13.30 -8.01
CA LYS A 15 16.06 12.30 -7.45
C LYS A 15 15.35 11.14 -6.75
N VAL A 16 14.23 10.68 -7.31
CA VAL A 16 13.48 9.50 -6.83
C VAL A 16 13.92 8.22 -7.56
N GLU A 17 15.22 8.07 -7.81
CA GLU A 17 15.83 6.93 -8.48
C GLU A 17 16.75 6.14 -7.53
N PRO A 18 16.96 4.82 -7.75
CA PRO A 18 16.29 3.96 -8.73
C PRO A 18 14.84 3.69 -8.36
N ASN A 19 13.95 3.58 -9.37
CA ASN A 19 12.51 3.49 -9.15
C ASN A 19 11.80 2.45 -10.02
N SER A 20 10.52 2.16 -9.67
CA SER A 20 9.48 1.58 -10.50
C SER A 20 8.29 2.51 -10.42
N ILE A 21 7.78 2.96 -11.56
CA ILE A 21 6.71 3.97 -11.62
C ILE A 21 5.57 3.46 -12.51
N VAL A 22 4.34 3.54 -12.01
CA VAL A 22 3.13 3.37 -12.83
C VAL A 22 2.27 4.62 -12.69
N ILE A 23 1.87 5.20 -13.82
CA ILE A 23 0.90 6.30 -13.90
C ILE A 23 -0.16 5.90 -14.90
N LYS A 24 -1.40 5.68 -14.43
CA LYS A 24 -2.52 5.26 -15.26
C LYS A 24 -3.72 6.18 -15.07
N GLN A 25 -4.21 6.75 -16.17
CA GLN A 25 -5.48 7.48 -16.18
C GLN A 25 -6.63 6.47 -16.15
N LEU A 26 -7.65 6.74 -15.34
CA LEU A 26 -8.85 5.92 -15.23
C LEU A 26 -9.97 6.49 -16.14
N ALA A 27 -10.81 5.60 -16.66
CA ALA A 27 -12.04 5.92 -17.39
C ALA A 27 -11.87 6.88 -18.59
N ALA A 28 -10.80 6.70 -19.40
CA ALA A 28 -10.57 7.47 -20.62
C ALA A 28 -10.57 6.56 -21.86
N PRO A 29 -11.03 7.06 -23.04
CA PRO A 29 -11.01 6.27 -24.29
C PRO A 29 -9.59 5.88 -24.74
N GLU A 30 -8.63 6.78 -24.57
CA GLU A 30 -7.21 6.58 -24.79
C GLU A 30 -6.45 7.05 -23.53
N PRO A 31 -6.40 6.19 -22.49
CA PRO A 31 -5.83 6.59 -21.21
C PRO A 31 -4.31 6.74 -21.29
N VAL A 32 -3.76 7.68 -20.52
CA VAL A 32 -2.35 7.62 -20.13
C VAL A 32 -2.11 6.32 -19.39
N ASP A 33 -1.17 5.50 -19.87
CA ASP A 33 -0.72 4.28 -19.17
C ASP A 33 0.82 4.20 -19.34
N ILE A 34 1.53 4.67 -18.33
CA ILE A 34 3.00 4.73 -18.30
C ILE A 34 3.49 3.76 -17.24
N ARG A 35 4.34 2.83 -17.67
CA ARG A 35 4.87 1.77 -16.83
C ARG A 35 6.39 1.73 -16.98
N LEU A 36 7.09 2.04 -15.91
CA LEU A 36 8.55 2.04 -15.84
C LEU A 36 8.99 1.01 -14.80
N ASP A 37 9.66 -0.05 -15.24
CA ASP A 37 10.24 -1.09 -14.39
C ASP A 37 9.22 -1.67 -13.36
N GLU A 38 7.94 -1.77 -13.76
CA GLU A 38 6.84 -2.14 -12.88
C GLU A 38 6.97 -3.55 -12.26
N ASP A 39 7.66 -4.45 -12.97
CA ASP A 39 7.87 -5.84 -12.55
C ASP A 39 9.16 -6.04 -11.76
N VAL A 40 10.01 -5.01 -11.65
CA VAL A 40 11.25 -5.12 -10.89
C VAL A 40 10.93 -5.35 -9.41
N TYR A 41 11.50 -6.42 -8.85
CA TYR A 41 11.35 -6.70 -7.44
C TYR A 41 11.96 -5.58 -6.58
N ARG A 42 11.13 -5.01 -5.73
CA ARG A 42 11.51 -4.16 -4.59
C ARG A 42 10.76 -4.66 -3.37
N TYR A 43 11.42 -4.73 -2.23
CA TYR A 43 10.73 -5.14 -1.01
C TYR A 43 9.55 -4.19 -0.76
N PRO A 44 8.31 -4.70 -0.65
CA PRO A 44 7.13 -3.82 -0.66
C PRO A 44 6.97 -2.96 0.60
N ALA A 45 7.70 -3.25 1.66
CA ALA A 45 7.47 -2.62 2.96
C ALA A 45 5.97 -2.64 3.33
N SER A 46 5.41 -1.52 3.79
CA SER A 46 4.00 -1.44 4.18
C SER A 46 3.01 -1.32 3.02
N MET A 47 3.48 -1.27 1.76
CA MET A 47 2.55 -1.36 0.61
C MET A 47 1.82 -2.71 0.58
N ILE A 48 2.41 -3.77 1.12
CA ILE A 48 1.81 -5.11 1.25
C ILE A 48 0.50 -5.13 2.06
N LYS A 49 0.23 -4.11 2.85
CA LYS A 49 -0.96 -3.97 3.70
C LYS A 49 -2.24 -3.73 2.89
N THR A 50 -2.12 -3.07 1.75
CA THR A 50 -3.26 -2.82 0.85
C THR A 50 -3.86 -4.12 0.30
N PRO A 51 -3.09 -5.04 -0.32
CA PRO A 51 -3.63 -6.32 -0.75
C PRO A 51 -4.09 -7.21 0.41
N LEU A 52 -3.48 -7.12 1.61
CA LEU A 52 -3.95 -7.84 2.79
C LEU A 52 -5.34 -7.34 3.23
N ALA A 53 -5.59 -6.03 3.22
CA ALA A 53 -6.90 -5.47 3.52
C ALA A 53 -7.96 -5.97 2.53
N VAL A 54 -7.66 -6.00 1.22
CA VAL A 54 -8.59 -6.50 0.21
C VAL A 54 -8.85 -8.00 0.37
N ALA A 55 -7.83 -8.81 0.71
CA ALA A 55 -8.02 -10.22 1.04
C ALA A 55 -8.92 -10.40 2.28
N THR A 56 -8.74 -9.56 3.30
CA THR A 56 -9.58 -9.57 4.52
C THR A 56 -11.05 -9.24 4.17
N PHE A 57 -11.27 -8.19 3.37
CA PHE A 57 -12.62 -7.85 2.92
C PHE A 57 -13.26 -8.94 2.05
N ALA A 58 -12.48 -9.69 1.27
CA ALA A 58 -12.99 -10.85 0.52
C ALA A 58 -13.48 -11.97 1.47
N LEU A 59 -12.82 -12.17 2.61
CA LEU A 59 -13.27 -13.11 3.64
C LEU A 59 -14.52 -12.62 4.38
N VAL A 60 -14.69 -11.31 4.52
CA VAL A 60 -15.93 -10.74 5.07
C VAL A 60 -17.09 -10.92 4.08
N GLU A 61 -16.87 -10.66 2.80
CA GLU A 61 -17.89 -10.83 1.76
C GLU A 61 -18.35 -12.28 1.63
N SER A 62 -17.43 -13.26 1.76
CA SER A 62 -17.78 -14.69 1.75
C SER A 62 -18.49 -15.17 3.01
N GLY A 63 -18.55 -14.34 4.06
CA GLY A 63 -19.15 -14.69 5.36
C GLY A 63 -18.24 -15.50 6.29
N ASP A 64 -16.98 -15.70 5.94
CA ASP A 64 -15.99 -16.37 6.79
C ASP A 64 -15.57 -15.51 7.99
N LEU A 65 -15.64 -14.19 7.85
CA LEU A 65 -15.37 -13.20 8.88
C LEU A 65 -16.48 -12.13 8.91
N LYS A 66 -16.56 -11.39 10.01
CA LYS A 66 -17.42 -10.21 10.15
C LYS A 66 -16.58 -9.03 10.62
N LEU A 67 -16.90 -7.82 10.18
CA LEU A 67 -16.19 -6.60 10.59
C LEU A 67 -16.26 -6.39 12.11
N GLU A 68 -17.33 -6.88 12.74
CA GLU A 68 -17.60 -6.81 14.18
C GLU A 68 -16.98 -7.96 14.98
N ASP A 69 -16.32 -8.94 14.35
CA ASP A 69 -15.62 -10.00 15.08
C ASP A 69 -14.44 -9.40 15.86
N TYR A 70 -14.29 -9.81 17.13
CA TYR A 70 -13.25 -9.31 18.03
C TYR A 70 -12.14 -10.34 18.25
N PHE A 71 -10.90 -9.89 18.11
CA PHE A 71 -9.70 -10.70 18.27
C PHE A 71 -8.81 -10.12 19.39
N ALA A 72 -8.31 -10.99 20.25
CA ALA A 72 -7.40 -10.58 21.30
C ALA A 72 -5.98 -10.41 20.74
N VAL A 73 -5.34 -9.27 21.04
CA VAL A 73 -3.92 -9.05 20.76
C VAL A 73 -3.09 -9.99 21.65
N THR A 74 -2.13 -10.68 21.04
CA THR A 74 -1.20 -11.58 21.72
C THR A 74 0.23 -11.06 21.69
N GLU A 75 1.07 -11.52 22.59
CA GLU A 75 2.51 -11.19 22.61
C GLU A 75 3.22 -11.57 21.28
N SER A 76 2.77 -12.63 20.61
CA SER A 76 3.33 -13.09 19.34
C SER A 76 3.07 -12.16 18.15
N ASN A 77 2.19 -11.16 18.30
CA ASN A 77 1.94 -10.14 17.29
C ASN A 77 2.68 -8.84 17.54
N MET A 78 3.22 -8.66 18.76
CA MET A 78 3.86 -7.42 19.16
C MET A 78 5.14 -7.15 18.39
N THR A 79 5.26 -5.93 17.89
CA THR A 79 6.44 -5.42 17.17
C THR A 79 6.43 -3.90 17.18
N ALA A 80 7.55 -3.29 16.82
CA ALA A 80 7.67 -1.82 16.75
C ALA A 80 6.80 -1.24 15.62
N ASN A 81 6.31 -0.04 15.87
CA ASN A 81 5.55 0.80 14.93
C ASN A 81 6.18 2.18 14.85
N ASP A 82 6.00 2.88 13.72
CA ASP A 82 6.44 4.27 13.56
C ASP A 82 5.60 5.23 14.41
N LEU A 83 4.30 4.94 14.57
CA LEU A 83 3.39 5.65 15.45
C LEU A 83 2.99 4.76 16.63
N PRO A 84 2.74 5.32 17.83
CA PRO A 84 2.27 4.54 18.96
C PRO A 84 1.00 3.75 18.62
N SER A 85 1.01 2.44 18.84
CA SER A 85 -0.15 1.58 18.65
C SER A 85 -1.05 1.57 19.90
N PRO A 86 -2.39 1.59 19.75
CA PRO A 86 -3.30 1.32 20.86
C PRO A 86 -3.32 -0.19 21.23
N LEU A 87 -2.85 -1.04 20.31
CA LEU A 87 -2.87 -2.50 20.46
C LEU A 87 -1.78 -2.94 21.43
N ARG A 88 -2.21 -3.65 22.48
CA ARG A 88 -1.34 -4.23 23.51
C ARG A 88 -1.89 -5.59 23.92
N PRO A 89 -1.07 -6.51 24.44
CA PRO A 89 -1.52 -7.83 24.84
C PRO A 89 -2.77 -7.77 25.71
N GLY A 90 -3.78 -8.60 25.40
CA GLY A 90 -5.07 -8.62 26.04
C GLY A 90 -6.10 -7.62 25.53
N TYR A 91 -5.71 -6.61 24.77
CA TYR A 91 -6.67 -5.73 24.08
C TYR A 91 -7.50 -6.54 23.07
N ARG A 92 -8.77 -6.24 22.94
CA ARG A 92 -9.67 -6.87 21.96
C ARG A 92 -10.06 -5.85 20.91
N ALA A 93 -9.49 -5.99 19.70
CA ALA A 93 -9.80 -5.16 18.56
C ALA A 93 -10.84 -5.83 17.67
N SER A 94 -11.75 -5.04 17.08
CA SER A 94 -12.62 -5.54 16.02
C SER A 94 -11.82 -5.74 14.72
N LEU A 95 -12.31 -6.60 13.81
CA LEU A 95 -11.69 -6.77 12.50
C LEU A 95 -11.60 -5.43 11.75
N HIS A 96 -12.66 -4.62 11.83
CA HIS A 96 -12.70 -3.27 11.25
C HIS A 96 -11.59 -2.38 11.82
N GLU A 97 -11.43 -2.32 13.14
CA GLU A 97 -10.37 -1.54 13.79
C GLU A 97 -8.97 -1.99 13.36
N LEU A 98 -8.74 -3.31 13.22
CA LEU A 98 -7.46 -3.82 12.74
C LEU A 98 -7.15 -3.37 11.31
N ILE A 99 -8.14 -3.40 10.40
CA ILE A 99 -7.97 -2.92 9.01
C ILE A 99 -7.69 -1.43 9.01
N GLU A 100 -8.45 -0.65 9.78
CA GLU A 100 -8.28 0.80 9.88
C GLU A 100 -6.89 1.17 10.38
N LEU A 101 -6.43 0.61 11.50
CA LEU A 101 -5.10 0.86 12.05
C LEU A 101 -3.98 0.43 11.08
N MET A 102 -4.13 -0.72 10.44
CA MET A 102 -3.16 -1.24 9.46
C MET A 102 -2.96 -0.27 8.29
N ILE A 103 -4.03 0.31 7.76
CA ILE A 103 -3.95 1.19 6.58
C ILE A 103 -3.63 2.62 6.98
N THR A 104 -4.39 3.23 7.91
CA THR A 104 -4.28 4.66 8.23
C THR A 104 -2.99 5.01 8.97
N ARG A 105 -2.54 4.15 9.86
CA ARG A 105 -1.34 4.35 10.71
C ARG A 105 -0.20 3.41 10.36
N SER A 106 -0.38 2.58 9.35
CA SER A 106 0.60 1.55 8.98
C SER A 106 0.97 0.62 10.14
N ASP A 107 0.01 0.30 11.03
CA ASP A 107 0.25 -0.47 12.26
C ASP A 107 0.69 -1.90 11.96
N ASN A 108 1.89 -2.28 12.44
CA ASN A 108 2.49 -3.60 12.21
C ASN A 108 1.86 -4.68 13.11
N VAL A 109 1.39 -4.31 14.31
CA VAL A 109 0.71 -5.25 15.21
C VAL A 109 -0.63 -5.66 14.61
N ALA A 110 -1.42 -4.68 14.13
CA ALA A 110 -2.66 -4.95 13.38
C ALA A 110 -2.41 -5.83 12.15
N THR A 111 -1.35 -5.55 11.39
CA THR A 111 -0.96 -6.35 10.22
C THR A 111 -0.65 -7.80 10.61
N ASN A 112 0.14 -8.01 11.67
CA ASN A 112 0.51 -9.34 12.13
C ASN A 112 -0.70 -10.13 12.65
N MET A 113 -1.64 -9.46 13.30
CA MET A 113 -2.94 -10.08 13.67
C MET A 113 -3.73 -10.50 12.44
N LEU A 114 -3.83 -9.64 11.42
CA LEU A 114 -4.55 -9.96 10.18
C LEU A 114 -3.88 -11.10 9.40
N PHE A 115 -2.55 -11.23 9.42
CA PHE A 115 -1.87 -12.41 8.88
C PHE A 115 -2.27 -13.71 9.59
N ASP A 116 -2.44 -13.68 10.92
CA ASP A 116 -2.87 -14.85 11.67
C ASP A 116 -4.37 -15.14 11.44
N ILE A 117 -5.22 -14.12 11.39
CA ILE A 117 -6.67 -14.23 11.20
C ILE A 117 -7.01 -14.77 9.80
N CYS A 118 -6.41 -14.18 8.75
CA CYS A 118 -6.70 -14.54 7.36
C CYS A 118 -5.97 -15.83 6.93
N GLY A 119 -4.81 -16.10 7.54
CA GLY A 119 -3.86 -17.09 7.04
C GLY A 119 -3.11 -16.59 5.80
N ARG A 120 -1.78 -16.50 5.86
CA ARG A 120 -0.95 -15.90 4.80
C ARG A 120 -1.09 -16.59 3.45
N GLU A 121 -1.10 -17.93 3.46
CA GLU A 121 -1.28 -18.74 2.25
C GLU A 121 -2.67 -18.51 1.63
N ARG A 122 -3.73 -18.49 2.47
CA ARG A 122 -5.10 -18.21 2.03
C ARG A 122 -5.22 -16.81 1.46
N ALA A 123 -4.67 -15.81 2.15
CA ALA A 123 -4.68 -14.43 1.66
C ALA A 123 -3.91 -14.29 0.33
N THR A 124 -2.75 -14.97 0.19
CA THR A 124 -2.00 -15.04 -1.08
C THR A 124 -2.86 -15.61 -2.20
N HIS A 125 -3.50 -16.76 -1.97
CA HIS A 125 -4.38 -17.38 -2.96
C HIS A 125 -5.53 -16.44 -3.37
N ILE A 126 -6.17 -15.77 -2.41
CA ILE A 126 -7.25 -14.81 -2.70
C ILE A 126 -6.76 -13.69 -3.61
N VAL A 127 -5.64 -13.04 -3.29
CA VAL A 127 -5.17 -11.89 -4.09
C VAL A 127 -4.69 -12.30 -5.47
N GLN A 128 -4.11 -13.49 -5.62
CA GLN A 128 -3.64 -14.00 -6.91
C GLN A 128 -4.80 -14.46 -7.79
N GLU A 129 -5.66 -15.35 -7.30
CA GLU A 129 -6.70 -15.97 -8.11
C GLU A 129 -7.90 -15.06 -8.38
N ARG A 130 -8.32 -14.30 -7.35
CA ARG A 130 -9.51 -13.48 -7.49
C ARG A 130 -9.21 -12.11 -8.10
N PHE A 131 -8.08 -11.49 -7.75
CA PHE A 131 -7.73 -10.13 -8.19
C PHE A 131 -6.59 -10.11 -9.20
N GLY A 132 -5.99 -11.26 -9.48
CA GLY A 132 -4.92 -11.44 -10.46
C GLY A 132 -3.65 -10.67 -10.10
N LEU A 133 -3.34 -10.54 -8.81
CA LEU A 133 -2.10 -9.93 -8.31
C LEU A 133 -1.01 -11.01 -8.24
N THR A 134 -0.55 -11.44 -9.40
CA THR A 134 0.31 -12.62 -9.54
C THR A 134 1.71 -12.47 -8.96
N GLN A 135 2.14 -11.22 -8.71
CA GLN A 135 3.42 -10.88 -8.08
C GLN A 135 3.24 -10.41 -6.62
N THR A 136 2.15 -10.87 -5.97
CA THR A 136 1.85 -10.57 -4.57
C THR A 136 1.76 -11.85 -3.76
N ALA A 137 2.55 -11.95 -2.68
CA ALA A 137 2.47 -13.07 -1.74
C ALA A 137 2.91 -12.66 -0.33
N PHE A 138 2.28 -13.30 0.66
CA PHE A 138 2.51 -13.07 2.08
C PHE A 138 3.27 -14.25 2.68
N TYR A 139 4.53 -14.03 3.07
CA TYR A 139 5.40 -15.10 3.59
C TYR A 139 5.70 -14.97 5.08
N ARG A 140 5.79 -13.74 5.60
CA ARG A 140 6.21 -13.51 6.98
C ARG A 140 5.46 -12.35 7.64
N LYS A 141 5.40 -12.38 8.97
CA LYS A 141 5.00 -11.23 9.80
C LYS A 141 5.96 -10.06 9.61
N LEU A 142 5.48 -8.86 9.87
CA LEU A 142 6.29 -7.65 9.83
C LEU A 142 7.02 -7.47 11.16
N SER A 143 8.26 -7.03 11.07
CA SER A 143 9.04 -6.53 12.20
C SER A 143 9.34 -5.07 11.94
N GLY A 144 8.95 -4.18 12.87
CA GLY A 144 9.22 -2.74 12.71
C GLY A 144 10.70 -2.38 12.91
N SER A 145 11.41 -3.18 13.69
CA SER A 145 12.84 -3.00 14.00
C SER A 145 13.43 -4.31 14.54
N GLU A 146 14.74 -4.34 14.74
CA GLU A 146 15.39 -5.47 15.42
C GLU A 146 15.05 -5.52 16.93
N PRO A 147 14.95 -6.72 17.54
CA PRO A 147 15.09 -8.02 16.89
C PRO A 147 13.87 -8.39 16.04
N LEU A 148 14.07 -9.28 15.06
CA LEU A 148 12.98 -9.79 14.24
C LEU A 148 11.93 -10.51 15.11
N ILE A 149 10.65 -10.29 14.77
CA ILE A 149 9.56 -10.99 15.43
C ILE A 149 9.71 -12.51 15.28
N VAL A 150 9.35 -13.25 16.33
CA VAL A 150 9.27 -14.71 16.26
C VAL A 150 8.06 -15.10 15.43
N ASP A 151 8.30 -15.70 14.27
CA ASP A 151 7.29 -16.12 13.32
C ASP A 151 7.48 -17.61 12.94
N PRO A 152 6.82 -18.54 13.66
CA PRO A 152 6.97 -19.97 13.40
C PRO A 152 6.49 -20.41 12.01
N GLY A 153 5.56 -19.66 11.41
CA GLY A 153 5.05 -19.95 10.08
C GLY A 153 5.89 -19.40 8.93
N TRP A 154 7.03 -18.75 9.22
CA TRP A 154 7.96 -18.27 8.19
C TRP A 154 9.06 -19.29 7.92
N ASP A 155 9.30 -19.59 6.64
CA ASP A 155 10.34 -20.52 6.18
C ASP A 155 11.77 -19.96 6.31
N ARG A 156 11.92 -18.70 6.76
CA ARG A 156 13.16 -17.95 6.91
C ARG A 156 13.94 -17.71 5.60
N VAL A 157 13.30 -17.91 4.48
CA VAL A 157 13.84 -17.71 3.12
C VAL A 157 13.10 -16.62 2.38
N HIS A 158 11.77 -16.76 2.24
CA HIS A 158 10.99 -15.86 1.43
C HIS A 158 10.57 -14.60 2.20
N ARG A 159 10.72 -13.46 1.56
CA ARG A 159 10.17 -12.16 2.01
C ARG A 159 8.83 -11.91 1.33
N ASN A 160 7.97 -11.10 1.94
CA ASN A 160 6.73 -10.65 1.30
C ASN A 160 7.04 -9.98 -0.04
N ILE A 161 6.20 -10.21 -1.04
CA ILE A 161 6.33 -9.63 -2.39
C ILE A 161 5.05 -8.91 -2.79
N HIS A 162 5.22 -7.77 -3.44
CA HIS A 162 4.17 -6.95 -4.04
C HIS A 162 4.85 -5.87 -4.88
N ASN A 163 4.90 -6.03 -6.20
CA ASN A 163 5.59 -5.08 -7.08
C ASN A 163 4.72 -3.86 -7.43
N ALA A 164 5.29 -2.89 -8.13
CA ALA A 164 4.59 -1.67 -8.51
C ALA A 164 3.45 -1.93 -9.51
N GLY A 165 3.58 -2.93 -10.37
CA GLY A 165 2.55 -3.35 -11.31
C GLY A 165 1.30 -3.88 -10.60
N ASP A 166 1.48 -4.82 -9.66
CA ASP A 166 0.38 -5.35 -8.86
C ASP A 166 -0.25 -4.27 -7.96
N ALA A 167 0.58 -3.37 -7.40
CA ALA A 167 0.06 -2.24 -6.63
C ALA A 167 -0.83 -1.33 -7.48
N ALA A 168 -0.40 -0.99 -8.68
CA ALA A 168 -1.18 -0.18 -9.60
C ALA A 168 -2.48 -0.88 -10.03
N LYS A 169 -2.43 -2.17 -10.34
CA LYS A 169 -3.61 -2.98 -10.64
C LYS A 169 -4.60 -2.99 -9.48
N LEU A 170 -4.11 -3.15 -8.25
CA LEU A 170 -4.96 -3.14 -7.06
C LEU A 170 -5.64 -1.79 -6.84
N PHE A 171 -4.91 -0.67 -6.96
CA PHE A 171 -5.50 0.66 -6.86
C PHE A 171 -6.52 0.93 -7.98
N GLU A 172 -6.29 0.44 -9.19
CA GLU A 172 -7.28 0.48 -10.28
C GLU A 172 -8.54 -0.29 -9.92
N LEU A 173 -8.42 -1.51 -9.40
CA LEU A 173 -9.57 -2.30 -8.94
C LEU A 173 -10.35 -1.58 -7.83
N ILE A 174 -9.65 -0.97 -6.85
CA ILE A 174 -10.29 -0.20 -5.77
C ILE A 174 -11.04 1.02 -6.34
N ALA A 175 -10.45 1.73 -7.31
CA ALA A 175 -11.05 2.89 -7.94
C ALA A 175 -12.31 2.55 -8.73
N ASN A 176 -12.34 1.38 -9.39
CA ASN A 176 -13.40 0.92 -10.27
C ASN A 176 -14.41 -0.03 -9.58
N ASP A 177 -14.45 -0.04 -8.25
CA ASP A 177 -15.32 -0.92 -7.44
C ASP A 177 -15.14 -2.43 -7.69
N GLY A 178 -13.96 -2.83 -8.17
CA GLY A 178 -13.59 -4.22 -8.48
C GLY A 178 -13.11 -5.04 -7.27
N VAL A 179 -13.22 -4.52 -6.07
CA VAL A 179 -12.89 -5.19 -4.81
C VAL A 179 -14.09 -5.18 -3.85
N PRO A 180 -14.15 -6.08 -2.86
CA PRO A 180 -15.16 -6.01 -1.81
C PRO A 180 -15.00 -4.73 -0.97
N TYR A 181 -16.13 -4.16 -0.53
CA TYR A 181 -16.17 -2.94 0.30
C TYR A 181 -15.36 -1.75 -0.27
N PRO A 182 -15.49 -1.42 -1.57
CA PRO A 182 -14.60 -0.47 -2.24
C PRO A 182 -14.70 0.95 -1.65
N ALA A 183 -15.88 1.37 -1.22
CA ALA A 183 -16.07 2.67 -0.58
C ALA A 183 -15.31 2.76 0.74
N LEU A 184 -15.43 1.74 1.61
CA LEU A 184 -14.73 1.67 2.88
C LEU A 184 -13.21 1.61 2.66
N MET A 185 -12.75 0.86 1.64
CA MET A 185 -11.32 0.80 1.30
C MET A 185 -10.79 2.18 0.88
N ARG A 186 -11.51 2.93 0.04
CA ARG A 186 -11.13 4.29 -0.36
C ARG A 186 -11.12 5.26 0.83
N GLU A 187 -12.15 5.22 1.68
CA GLU A 187 -12.23 6.06 2.88
C GLU A 187 -11.04 5.81 3.80
N THR A 188 -10.69 4.54 4.04
CA THR A 188 -9.54 4.16 4.86
C THR A 188 -8.22 4.63 4.24
N LEU A 189 -8.05 4.55 2.92
CA LEU A 189 -6.87 5.06 2.22
C LEU A 189 -6.79 6.60 2.26
N PHE A 190 -7.92 7.33 2.20
CA PHE A 190 -7.95 8.78 2.37
C PHE A 190 -7.57 9.22 3.79
N ALA A 191 -7.80 8.38 4.78
CA ALA A 191 -7.47 8.63 6.18
C ALA A 191 -5.99 8.35 6.53
N GLN A 192 -5.13 8.09 5.53
CA GLN A 192 -3.68 7.88 5.70
C GLN A 192 -3.04 9.03 6.48
N GLN A 193 -2.24 8.70 7.51
CA GLN A 193 -1.59 9.68 8.38
C GLN A 193 -0.16 10.06 7.93
N PHE A 194 0.47 9.28 7.06
CA PHE A 194 1.80 9.58 6.51
C PHE A 194 1.65 10.32 5.17
N ASN A 195 1.77 11.65 5.20
CA ASN A 195 1.48 12.53 4.05
C ASN A 195 2.69 13.34 3.56
N ASP A 196 3.89 12.90 3.89
CA ASP A 196 5.15 13.58 3.62
C ASP A 196 5.79 13.24 2.26
N LYS A 197 5.12 12.41 1.44
CA LYS A 197 5.60 11.93 0.13
C LYS A 197 4.80 12.51 -1.04
N LEU A 198 4.15 11.67 -1.86
CA LEU A 198 3.40 12.13 -3.04
C LEU A 198 2.33 13.17 -2.67
N ASN A 199 1.70 13.02 -1.52
CA ASN A 199 0.70 13.96 -1.04
C ASN A 199 1.24 15.41 -0.93
N GLY A 200 2.53 15.59 -0.66
CA GLY A 200 3.20 16.89 -0.60
C GLY A 200 3.28 17.63 -1.95
N GLY A 201 3.00 16.97 -3.06
CA GLY A 201 3.00 17.55 -4.41
C GLY A 201 1.62 17.94 -4.94
N LEU A 202 0.54 17.69 -4.20
CA LEU A 202 -0.82 17.96 -4.62
C LEU A 202 -1.15 19.45 -4.75
N ARG A 203 -2.15 19.77 -5.56
CA ARG A 203 -2.75 21.11 -5.67
C ARG A 203 -3.98 21.21 -4.78
N PRO A 204 -4.42 22.42 -4.41
CA PRO A 204 -5.68 22.60 -3.70
C PRO A 204 -6.85 21.96 -4.46
N GLY A 205 -7.66 21.18 -3.74
CA GLY A 205 -8.79 20.44 -4.30
C GLY A 205 -8.46 19.01 -4.77
N ASP A 206 -7.19 18.66 -4.99
CA ASP A 206 -6.79 17.28 -5.26
C ASP A 206 -7.01 16.42 -4.01
N ARG A 207 -7.41 15.16 -4.21
CA ARG A 207 -7.53 14.16 -3.14
C ARG A 207 -6.75 12.91 -3.51
N PHE A 208 -6.00 12.36 -2.56
CA PHE A 208 -5.17 11.18 -2.81
C PHE A 208 -5.47 10.08 -1.78
N ALA A 209 -6.09 9.01 -2.24
CA ALA A 209 -6.32 7.80 -1.45
C ALA A 209 -5.10 6.89 -1.61
N HIS A 210 -4.24 6.76 -0.58
CA HIS A 210 -2.91 6.19 -0.77
C HIS A 210 -2.40 5.35 0.40
N LYS A 211 -1.32 4.62 0.14
CA LYS A 211 -0.54 3.90 1.14
C LYS A 211 0.94 4.13 0.91
N THR A 212 1.67 4.31 2.01
CA THR A 212 3.13 4.43 2.03
C THR A 212 3.82 3.13 2.45
N GLY A 213 5.09 2.99 2.13
CA GLY A 213 5.93 1.88 2.56
C GLY A 213 7.35 2.34 2.86
N ASP A 214 7.92 1.95 4.02
CA ASP A 214 9.16 2.46 4.54
C ASP A 214 10.00 1.38 5.21
N THR A 215 11.30 1.35 4.89
CA THR A 215 12.34 0.61 5.60
C THR A 215 13.68 1.34 5.44
N ASP A 216 14.75 0.76 5.99
CA ASP A 216 16.14 1.17 5.74
C ASP A 216 16.64 0.85 4.32
N GLU A 217 15.89 0.06 3.53
CA GLU A 217 16.24 -0.30 2.15
C GLU A 217 15.41 0.46 1.11
N VAL A 218 14.16 0.82 1.45
CA VAL A 218 13.17 1.31 0.49
C VAL A 218 12.27 2.39 1.08
N THR A 219 11.79 3.29 0.22
CA THR A 219 10.65 4.19 0.50
C THR A 219 9.72 4.22 -0.70
N HIS A 220 8.41 4.08 -0.45
CA HIS A 220 7.37 3.94 -1.46
C HIS A 220 6.18 4.82 -1.13
N ASP A 221 5.42 5.18 -2.16
CA ASP A 221 4.08 5.72 -2.02
C ASP A 221 3.27 5.37 -3.28
N GLY A 222 1.95 5.19 -3.13
CA GLY A 222 1.09 4.92 -4.27
C GLY A 222 -0.38 4.95 -3.88
N GLY A 223 -1.22 5.28 -4.85
CA GLY A 223 -2.65 5.43 -4.60
C GLY A 223 -3.43 5.93 -5.81
N ILE A 224 -4.62 6.43 -5.50
CA ILE A 224 -5.59 6.95 -6.47
C ILE A 224 -5.70 8.46 -6.27
N LEU A 225 -5.26 9.21 -7.28
CA LEU A 225 -5.42 10.66 -7.35
C LEU A 225 -6.77 11.01 -7.97
N TYR A 226 -7.57 11.78 -7.26
CA TYR A 226 -8.82 12.36 -7.72
C TYR A 226 -8.64 13.86 -7.94
N LEU A 227 -8.82 14.30 -9.18
CA LEU A 227 -8.80 15.71 -9.53
C LEU A 227 -10.18 16.34 -9.30
N PRO A 228 -10.29 17.61 -8.88
CA PRO A 228 -11.58 18.24 -8.57
C PRO A 228 -12.53 18.29 -9.77
N ASP A 229 -12.00 18.58 -10.97
CA ASP A 229 -12.77 18.76 -12.21
C ASP A 229 -12.20 17.93 -13.38
N GLY A 230 -11.61 16.77 -13.07
CA GLY A 230 -10.92 15.97 -14.07
C GLY A 230 -10.99 14.47 -13.84
N PRO A 231 -10.30 13.71 -14.67
CA PRO A 231 -10.19 12.27 -14.50
C PRO A 231 -9.42 11.91 -13.23
N SER A 232 -9.58 10.66 -12.81
CA SER A 232 -8.76 10.08 -11.73
C SER A 232 -7.56 9.33 -12.30
N TYR A 233 -6.52 9.20 -11.50
CA TYR A 233 -5.29 8.52 -11.89
C TYR A 233 -4.83 7.55 -10.80
N VAL A 234 -4.30 6.42 -11.20
CA VAL A 234 -3.45 5.61 -10.32
C VAL A 234 -2.02 6.11 -10.47
N ILE A 235 -1.35 6.39 -9.36
CA ILE A 235 0.06 6.79 -9.32
C ILE A 235 0.76 5.93 -8.27
N VAL A 236 1.77 5.16 -8.71
CA VAL A 236 2.58 4.30 -7.84
C VAL A 236 4.05 4.58 -8.08
N VAL A 237 4.80 4.77 -7.01
CA VAL A 237 6.25 5.01 -7.02
C VAL A 237 6.92 4.14 -5.98
N TYR A 238 7.67 3.14 -6.44
CA TYR A 238 8.52 2.30 -5.61
C TYR A 238 9.98 2.69 -5.84
N THR A 239 10.79 2.80 -4.80
CA THR A 239 12.19 3.16 -4.93
C THR A 239 13.11 2.18 -4.18
N SER A 240 14.40 2.18 -4.49
CA SER A 240 15.45 1.55 -3.69
C SER A 240 16.24 2.60 -2.88
N LEU A 241 15.53 3.61 -2.39
CA LEU A 241 16.05 4.61 -1.47
C LEU A 241 15.64 4.22 -0.05
N GLU A 242 16.55 4.31 0.91
CA GLU A 242 16.19 4.17 2.32
C GLU A 242 15.15 5.23 2.74
N SER A 243 14.24 4.88 3.64
CA SER A 243 13.31 5.86 4.20
C SER A 243 14.05 6.83 5.10
N SER A 244 13.96 8.10 4.76
CA SER A 244 14.48 9.22 5.56
C SER A 244 13.69 10.48 5.24
N PRO A 245 13.66 11.48 6.12
CA PRO A 245 12.98 12.76 5.82
C PRO A 245 13.46 13.39 4.50
N GLN A 246 14.77 13.26 4.20
CA GLN A 246 15.35 13.78 2.97
C GLN A 246 14.86 13.03 1.72
N ASN A 247 14.84 11.70 1.76
CA ASN A 247 14.41 10.88 0.63
C ASN A 247 12.89 10.96 0.44
N ASN A 248 12.11 10.95 1.52
CA ASN A 248 10.67 11.10 1.46
C ASN A 248 10.24 12.45 0.85
N ALA A 249 10.93 13.53 1.21
CA ALA A 249 10.66 14.87 0.68
C ALA A 249 10.85 14.99 -0.86
N ARG A 250 11.54 14.04 -1.51
CA ARG A 250 11.73 14.02 -2.97
C ARG A 250 10.45 13.70 -3.74
N PHE A 251 9.52 12.96 -3.12
CA PHE A 251 8.27 12.54 -3.76
C PHE A 251 7.33 13.71 -4.05
N GLY A 252 7.32 14.76 -3.21
CA GLY A 252 6.49 15.95 -3.40
C GLY A 252 6.82 16.69 -4.71
N PRO A 253 8.09 17.11 -4.98
CA PRO A 253 8.49 17.69 -6.25
C PRO A 253 8.21 16.80 -7.47
N PHE A 254 8.43 15.48 -7.36
CA PHE A 254 8.04 14.54 -8.42
C PHE A 254 6.54 14.62 -8.70
N MET A 255 5.71 14.43 -7.66
CA MET A 255 4.25 14.49 -7.80
C MET A 255 3.77 15.82 -8.38
N ARG A 256 4.40 16.94 -7.97
CA ARG A 256 4.09 18.27 -8.52
C ARG A 256 4.35 18.33 -10.02
N ALA A 257 5.50 17.85 -10.47
CA ALA A 257 5.85 17.83 -11.89
C ALA A 257 4.87 16.96 -12.70
N ILE A 258 4.49 15.78 -12.17
CA ILE A 258 3.48 14.93 -12.79
C ILE A 258 2.14 15.65 -12.83
N ARG A 259 1.67 16.19 -11.71
CA ARG A 259 0.37 16.87 -11.59
C ARG A 259 0.24 18.07 -12.54
N ASP A 260 1.36 18.77 -12.80
CA ASP A 260 1.41 19.91 -13.70
C ASP A 260 1.36 19.51 -15.19
N ALA A 261 1.67 18.25 -15.50
CA ALA A 261 1.65 17.67 -16.85
C ALA A 261 0.38 16.86 -17.19
N LEU A 262 -0.47 16.57 -16.17
CA LEU A 262 -1.78 15.94 -16.34
C LEU A 262 -2.82 16.96 -16.78
#